data_70d8f3ddf43e944bc3114c89851cb2c0
#
_entry.id   70d8f3ddf43e944bc3114c89851cb2c0
#
_cell.length_a   1.000
_cell.length_b   1.000
_cell.length_c   1.000
_cell.angle_alpha   90.00
_cell.angle_beta   90.00
_cell.angle_gamma   90.00
#
_symmetry.space_group_name_H-M   'P 1'
#
loop_
_entity.id
_entity.type
_entity.pdbx_description
1 polymer ?
#
loop_
_entity_poly.entity_id
_entity_poly.type
_entity_poly.pdbx_seq_one_letter_code
_entity_poly.pdbx_strand_id
1 'polypeptide(L)'
;AYQVAKRAKELKRDLETMLTTNNAEVTGSATAAREMGSLRAWVATNDVMGTSGTSGSVGNTAATDGTQRAFTETLLKSVIKSVWSAGGNPTMIMVGPFNKQKLSGFTGNSTRFDAGADATLYTSVDVYASDFGQLQVVPNRFSRDRDAWVLDMDYWGVAFLRDFTMHELSKTGDSEKRQ
;
A
#
# COMPACT_ATOMS: atom_id res chain seq x y z
N ALA A 1 12.40 26.36 -12.08
CA ALA A 1 12.86 24.99 -11.73
C ALA A 1 12.32 24.51 -10.37
N TYR A 2 12.44 25.24 -9.28
CA TYR A 2 12.03 24.81 -7.92
C TYR A 2 10.54 24.47 -7.81
N GLN A 3 9.64 25.32 -8.31
CA GLN A 3 8.20 25.10 -8.24
C GLN A 3 7.76 23.85 -9.02
N VAL A 4 8.35 23.58 -10.17
CA VAL A 4 8.08 22.39 -10.97
C VAL A 4 8.48 21.12 -10.22
N ALA A 5 9.68 21.10 -9.62
CA ALA A 5 10.14 19.97 -8.83
C ALA A 5 9.22 19.70 -7.60
N LYS A 6 8.72 20.76 -6.98
CA LYS A 6 7.77 20.66 -5.89
C LYS A 6 6.43 20.03 -6.34
N ARG A 7 5.88 20.50 -7.46
CA ARG A 7 4.62 19.97 -8.02
C ARG A 7 4.76 18.51 -8.47
N ALA A 8 5.89 18.13 -9.07
CA ALA A 8 6.14 16.73 -9.42
C ALA A 8 6.15 15.79 -8.18
N LYS A 9 6.69 16.26 -7.06
CA LYS A 9 6.63 15.52 -5.79
C LYS A 9 5.21 15.43 -5.23
N GLU A 10 4.43 16.50 -5.33
CA GLU A 10 3.03 16.53 -4.90
C GLU A 10 2.21 15.50 -5.71
N LEU A 11 2.32 15.50 -7.05
CA LEU A 11 1.63 14.55 -7.92
C LEU A 11 1.96 13.08 -7.60
N LYS A 12 3.23 12.77 -7.32
CA LYS A 12 3.64 11.42 -6.93
C LYS A 12 3.04 11.01 -5.58
N ARG A 13 2.93 11.94 -4.64
CA ARG A 13 2.30 11.70 -3.33
C ARG A 13 0.81 11.48 -3.46
N ASP A 14 0.14 12.26 -4.32
CA ASP A 14 -1.28 12.13 -4.58
C ASP A 14 -1.59 10.78 -5.22
N LEU A 15 -0.75 10.33 -6.17
CA LEU A 15 -0.84 9.00 -6.76
C LEU A 15 -0.71 7.88 -5.71
N GLU A 16 0.30 7.96 -4.85
CA GLU A 16 0.50 6.98 -3.77
C GLU A 16 -0.68 6.96 -2.80
N THR A 17 -1.22 8.12 -2.46
CA THR A 17 -2.41 8.24 -1.61
C THR A 17 -3.62 7.58 -2.28
N MET A 18 -3.85 7.83 -3.57
CA MET A 18 -4.96 7.23 -4.33
C MET A 18 -4.84 5.71 -4.40
N LEU A 19 -3.63 5.19 -4.58
CA LEU A 19 -3.38 3.73 -4.59
C LEU A 19 -3.72 3.05 -3.26
N THR A 20 -3.48 3.72 -2.14
CA THR A 20 -3.61 3.14 -0.80
C THR A 20 -4.91 3.49 -0.07
N THR A 21 -5.76 4.33 -0.66
CA THR A 21 -7.12 4.63 -0.15
C THR A 21 -8.10 3.50 -0.45
N ASN A 22 -9.38 3.71 -0.23
CA ASN A 22 -10.45 2.77 -0.53
C ASN A 22 -11.45 3.41 -1.50
N ASN A 23 -11.06 3.51 -2.77
CA ASN A 23 -11.86 4.10 -3.84
C ASN A 23 -12.12 3.09 -4.93
N ALA A 24 -13.35 3.02 -5.42
CA ALA A 24 -13.68 2.33 -6.66
C ALA A 24 -13.17 3.11 -7.87
N GLU A 25 -13.01 2.45 -9.00
CA GLU A 25 -12.74 3.12 -10.26
C GLU A 25 -13.98 3.91 -10.74
N VAL A 26 -13.70 5.01 -11.42
CA VAL A 26 -14.72 5.75 -12.18
C VAL A 26 -14.28 5.78 -13.64
N THR A 27 -15.06 5.15 -14.51
CA THR A 27 -14.73 5.06 -15.95
C THR A 27 -14.75 6.41 -16.66
N GLY A 28 -15.38 7.40 -16.01
CA GLY A 28 -15.53 8.75 -16.55
C GLY A 28 -16.68 8.90 -17.56
N SER A 29 -17.10 10.12 -17.74
CA SER A 29 -18.16 10.52 -18.69
C SER A 29 -17.85 11.92 -19.21
N ALA A 30 -18.77 12.50 -19.98
CA ALA A 30 -18.66 13.90 -20.42
C ALA A 30 -18.65 14.90 -19.24
N THR A 31 -19.21 14.50 -18.08
CA THR A 31 -19.38 15.35 -16.90
C THR A 31 -18.58 14.89 -15.67
N ALA A 32 -18.06 13.66 -15.68
CA ALA A 32 -17.29 13.09 -14.59
C ALA A 32 -15.88 12.73 -15.04
N ALA A 33 -14.86 13.13 -14.27
CA ALA A 33 -13.48 12.73 -14.51
C ALA A 33 -13.29 11.23 -14.25
N ARG A 34 -12.30 10.63 -14.89
CA ARG A 34 -11.88 9.26 -14.60
C ARG A 34 -11.13 9.21 -13.28
N GLU A 35 -11.43 8.20 -12.49
CA GLU A 35 -10.70 7.92 -11.25
C GLU A 35 -10.17 6.49 -11.27
N MET A 36 -9.00 6.30 -10.69
CA MET A 36 -8.36 4.99 -10.58
C MET A 36 -8.91 4.24 -9.36
N GLY A 37 -9.22 2.96 -9.52
CA GLY A 37 -9.52 2.08 -8.39
C GLY A 37 -8.27 1.86 -7.52
N SER A 38 -8.44 1.95 -6.21
CA SER A 38 -7.37 1.72 -5.24
C SER A 38 -7.03 0.22 -5.10
N LEU A 39 -5.87 -0.08 -4.52
CA LEU A 39 -5.47 -1.46 -4.18
C LEU A 39 -6.57 -2.19 -3.40
N ARG A 40 -7.25 -1.49 -2.49
CA ARG A 40 -8.34 -2.04 -1.68
C ARG A 40 -9.56 -2.48 -2.51
N ALA A 41 -9.89 -1.76 -3.57
CA ALA A 41 -10.99 -2.11 -4.46
C ALA A 41 -10.66 -3.31 -5.37
N TRP A 42 -9.37 -3.59 -5.61
CA TRP A 42 -8.94 -4.73 -6.42
C TRP A 42 -8.89 -6.05 -5.65
N VAL A 43 -8.70 -6.01 -4.32
CA VAL A 43 -8.65 -7.22 -3.49
C VAL A 43 -10.06 -7.74 -3.27
N ALA A 44 -10.39 -8.85 -3.91
CA ALA A 44 -11.69 -9.53 -3.83
C ALA A 44 -11.67 -10.82 -3.00
N THR A 45 -10.48 -11.43 -2.83
CA THR A 45 -10.31 -12.71 -2.11
C THR A 45 -9.03 -12.67 -1.26
N ASN A 46 -8.85 -13.68 -0.42
CA ASN A 46 -7.70 -13.81 0.48
C ASN A 46 -7.53 -12.61 1.43
N ASP A 47 -8.63 -12.03 1.83
CA ASP A 47 -8.67 -10.96 2.81
C ASP A 47 -9.33 -11.41 4.12
N VAL A 48 -8.94 -10.78 5.20
CA VAL A 48 -9.48 -11.05 6.53
C VAL A 48 -10.09 -9.76 7.06
N MET A 49 -11.41 -9.66 6.89
CA MET A 49 -12.19 -8.49 7.25
C MET A 49 -12.68 -8.53 8.69
N GLY A 50 -12.95 -7.37 9.26
CA GLY A 50 -13.74 -7.26 10.49
C GLY A 50 -15.22 -7.55 10.24
N THR A 51 -15.98 -7.70 11.30
CA THR A 51 -17.44 -7.92 11.23
C THR A 51 -18.11 -6.87 10.36
N SER A 52 -19.03 -7.29 9.50
CA SER A 52 -19.75 -6.45 8.52
C SER A 52 -18.88 -5.80 7.44
N GLY A 53 -17.61 -6.19 7.33
CA GLY A 53 -16.77 -5.79 6.21
C GLY A 53 -17.04 -6.63 4.97
N THR A 54 -16.88 -6.03 3.79
CA THR A 54 -16.97 -6.73 2.50
C THR A 54 -15.78 -6.38 1.64
N SER A 55 -15.31 -7.37 0.88
CA SER A 55 -14.19 -7.20 -0.05
C SER A 55 -14.56 -6.28 -1.22
N GLY A 56 -13.55 -5.71 -1.87
CA GLY A 56 -13.72 -5.03 -3.13
C GLY A 56 -14.07 -6.00 -4.27
N SER A 57 -14.31 -5.47 -5.45
CA SER A 57 -14.59 -6.27 -6.65
C SER A 57 -13.85 -5.71 -7.86
N VAL A 58 -12.66 -6.24 -8.09
CA VAL A 58 -11.84 -6.02 -9.30
C VAL A 58 -11.76 -4.54 -9.73
N GLY A 59 -11.59 -3.63 -8.76
CA GLY A 59 -11.52 -2.19 -8.98
C GLY A 59 -12.86 -1.47 -9.04
N ASN A 60 -13.94 -2.15 -9.41
CA ASN A 60 -15.26 -1.52 -9.67
C ASN A 60 -16.04 -1.16 -8.41
N THR A 61 -15.78 -1.84 -7.32
CA THR A 61 -16.49 -1.63 -6.05
C THR A 61 -15.48 -1.43 -4.93
N ALA A 62 -15.60 -0.33 -4.22
CA ALA A 62 -14.81 -0.12 -3.01
C ALA A 62 -15.20 -1.15 -1.93
N ALA A 63 -14.23 -1.60 -1.18
CA ALA A 63 -14.50 -2.48 -0.05
C ALA A 63 -15.28 -1.74 1.05
N THR A 64 -16.15 -2.43 1.75
CA THR A 64 -16.76 -1.88 2.95
C THR A 64 -15.88 -2.16 4.15
N ASP A 65 -15.58 -1.14 4.94
CA ASP A 65 -14.80 -1.29 6.14
C ASP A 65 -15.61 -2.02 7.23
N GLY A 66 -15.10 -3.12 7.73
CA GLY A 66 -15.69 -3.82 8.87
C GLY A 66 -15.34 -3.16 10.21
N THR A 67 -15.86 -3.73 11.29
CA THR A 67 -15.53 -3.31 12.66
C THR A 67 -14.01 -3.39 12.88
N GLN A 68 -13.44 -2.29 13.36
CA GLN A 68 -12.00 -2.21 13.63
C GLN A 68 -11.61 -3.17 14.77
N ARG A 69 -10.50 -3.85 14.60
CA ARG A 69 -9.94 -4.80 15.55
C ARG A 69 -8.44 -4.67 15.65
N ALA A 70 -7.86 -5.24 16.70
CA ALA A 70 -6.41 -5.24 16.89
C ALA A 70 -5.72 -6.02 15.76
N PHE A 71 -4.62 -5.48 15.23
CA PHE A 71 -3.73 -6.20 14.35
C PHE A 71 -2.90 -7.19 15.17
N THR A 72 -3.05 -8.47 14.88
CA THR A 72 -2.38 -9.57 15.59
C THR A 72 -1.57 -10.44 14.65
N GLU A 73 -0.56 -11.10 15.17
CA GLU A 73 0.26 -12.04 14.40
C GLU A 73 -0.56 -13.19 13.82
N THR A 74 -1.59 -13.65 14.54
CA THR A 74 -2.50 -14.70 14.05
C THR A 74 -3.24 -14.28 12.80
N LEU A 75 -3.70 -13.03 12.72
CA LEU A 75 -4.35 -12.49 11.53
C LEU A 75 -3.36 -12.41 10.35
N LEU A 76 -2.14 -11.95 10.60
CA LEU A 76 -1.10 -11.89 9.58
C LEU A 76 -0.79 -13.28 9.02
N LYS A 77 -0.55 -14.27 9.90
CA LYS A 77 -0.29 -15.66 9.51
C LYS A 77 -1.46 -16.28 8.73
N SER A 78 -2.71 -15.96 9.09
CA SER A 78 -3.88 -16.46 8.36
C SER A 78 -3.95 -15.93 6.92
N VAL A 79 -3.62 -14.64 6.71
CA VAL A 79 -3.57 -14.04 5.36
C VAL A 79 -2.43 -14.65 4.55
N ILE A 80 -1.22 -14.74 5.11
CA ILE A 80 -0.07 -15.35 4.43
C ILE A 80 -0.39 -16.78 3.98
N LYS A 81 -0.99 -17.58 4.87
CA LYS A 81 -1.45 -18.94 4.56
C LYS A 81 -2.47 -18.95 3.43
N SER A 82 -3.45 -18.03 3.45
CA SER A 82 -4.49 -17.96 2.40
C SER A 82 -3.91 -17.63 1.04
N VAL A 83 -3.00 -16.65 0.97
CA VAL A 83 -2.30 -16.28 -0.27
C VAL A 83 -1.48 -17.46 -0.80
N TRP A 84 -0.72 -18.11 0.07
CA TRP A 84 0.10 -19.27 -0.33
C TRP A 84 -0.77 -20.45 -0.80
N SER A 85 -1.87 -20.74 -0.11
CA SER A 85 -2.80 -21.80 -0.50
C SER A 85 -3.52 -21.51 -1.82
N ALA A 86 -3.67 -20.24 -2.19
CA ALA A 86 -4.22 -19.81 -3.48
C ALA A 86 -3.16 -19.81 -4.62
N GLY A 87 -1.93 -20.22 -4.33
CA GLY A 87 -0.84 -20.33 -5.32
C GLY A 87 0.02 -19.06 -5.46
N GLY A 88 -0.19 -18.04 -4.64
CA GLY A 88 0.67 -16.85 -4.59
C GLY A 88 1.92 -17.07 -3.74
N ASN A 89 2.96 -16.31 -4.02
CA ASN A 89 4.20 -16.29 -3.26
C ASN A 89 4.41 -14.89 -2.65
N PRO A 90 3.86 -14.61 -1.47
CA PRO A 90 3.93 -13.28 -0.89
C PRO A 90 5.37 -12.91 -0.55
N THR A 91 5.82 -11.75 -1.05
CA THR A 91 7.18 -11.24 -0.88
C THR A 91 7.25 -10.00 0.00
N MET A 92 6.14 -9.27 0.12
CA MET A 92 6.09 -7.98 0.80
C MET A 92 4.92 -7.87 1.78
N ILE A 93 5.20 -7.25 2.92
CA ILE A 93 4.18 -6.75 3.86
C ILE A 93 4.26 -5.24 3.86
N MET A 94 3.23 -4.56 3.34
CA MET A 94 3.12 -3.10 3.38
C MET A 94 2.12 -2.69 4.45
N VAL A 95 2.55 -1.80 5.35
CA VAL A 95 1.76 -1.36 6.51
C VAL A 95 1.90 0.13 6.78
N GLY A 96 0.86 0.72 7.35
CA GLY A 96 0.92 2.07 7.89
C GLY A 96 1.78 2.16 9.16
N PRO A 97 2.07 3.38 9.64
CA PRO A 97 3.00 3.59 10.76
C PRO A 97 2.54 2.90 12.04
N PHE A 98 1.26 2.95 12.36
CA PHE A 98 0.70 2.29 13.55
C PHE A 98 0.87 0.76 13.49
N ASN A 99 0.50 0.14 12.36
CA ASN A 99 0.63 -1.30 12.16
C ASN A 99 2.09 -1.76 12.08
N LYS A 100 3.01 -0.90 11.59
CA LYS A 100 4.46 -1.19 11.63
C LYS A 100 4.96 -1.35 13.06
N GLN A 101 4.56 -0.45 13.97
CA GLN A 101 4.93 -0.56 15.38
C GLN A 101 4.33 -1.82 16.04
N LYS A 102 3.09 -2.16 15.70
CA LYS A 102 2.46 -3.40 16.18
C LYS A 102 3.17 -4.64 15.69
N LEU A 103 3.55 -4.68 14.41
CA LEU A 103 4.29 -5.79 13.80
C LEU A 103 5.67 -5.97 14.46
N SER A 104 6.38 -4.89 14.76
CA SER A 104 7.66 -4.95 15.48
C SER A 104 7.53 -5.50 16.91
N GLY A 105 6.33 -5.43 17.49
CA GLY A 105 6.02 -5.99 18.82
C GLY A 105 5.57 -7.46 18.81
N PHE A 106 5.52 -8.13 17.67
CA PHE A 106 5.13 -9.54 17.62
C PHE A 106 6.23 -10.44 18.22
N THR A 107 5.86 -11.22 19.22
CA THR A 107 6.80 -12.01 20.04
C THR A 107 7.48 -13.14 19.29
N GLY A 108 6.87 -13.68 18.24
CA GLY A 108 7.44 -14.75 17.43
C GLY A 108 8.73 -14.35 16.68
N ASN A 109 8.91 -13.05 16.39
CA ASN A 109 10.09 -12.52 15.70
C ASN A 109 11.14 -11.91 16.65
N SER A 110 10.79 -11.65 17.92
CA SER A 110 11.67 -10.93 18.85
C SER A 110 12.84 -11.77 19.38
N THR A 111 12.83 -13.07 19.17
CA THR A 111 13.89 -13.99 19.67
C THR A 111 15.06 -14.18 18.69
N ARG A 112 15.06 -13.53 17.53
CA ARG A 112 16.12 -13.63 16.53
C ARG A 112 17.05 -12.43 16.48
N PHE A 113 17.31 -11.79 17.60
CA PHE A 113 18.40 -10.84 17.67
C PHE A 113 19.71 -11.63 17.85
N ASP A 114 20.49 -11.72 16.79
CA ASP A 114 21.90 -11.97 16.93
C ASP A 114 22.46 -10.82 17.77
N ALA A 115 22.87 -11.15 18.98
CA ALA A 115 23.58 -10.23 19.86
C ALA A 115 24.95 -9.97 19.26
N GLY A 116 24.99 -9.15 18.21
CA GLY A 116 26.24 -8.57 17.72
C GLY A 116 26.88 -7.76 18.84
N ALA A 117 28.18 -7.75 18.90
CA ALA A 117 29.03 -7.23 19.98
C ALA A 117 28.86 -5.71 20.27
N ASP A 118 28.03 -4.99 19.52
CA ASP A 118 27.68 -3.60 19.74
C ASP A 118 26.29 -3.51 20.39
N ALA A 119 26.21 -2.90 21.55
CA ALA A 119 25.01 -2.73 22.39
C ALA A 119 23.96 -1.81 21.75
N THR A 120 23.57 -2.06 20.53
CA THR A 120 22.51 -1.31 19.81
C THR A 120 21.21 -2.07 19.92
N LEU A 121 20.21 -1.43 20.52
CA LEU A 121 18.88 -2.01 20.68
C LEU A 121 18.08 -1.86 19.36
N TYR A 122 17.92 -2.95 18.61
CA TYR A 122 17.09 -2.98 17.42
C TYR A 122 15.67 -3.38 17.79
N THR A 123 14.73 -2.45 17.69
CA THR A 123 13.29 -2.71 17.90
C THR A 123 12.50 -2.79 16.60
N SER A 124 13.16 -2.60 15.44
CA SER A 124 12.52 -2.60 14.13
C SER A 124 12.62 -3.96 13.47
N VAL A 125 11.51 -4.45 12.92
CA VAL A 125 11.46 -5.66 12.09
C VAL A 125 11.32 -5.24 10.64
N ASP A 126 12.35 -5.46 9.84
CA ASP A 126 12.33 -5.16 8.39
C ASP A 126 12.12 -6.41 7.54
N VAL A 127 12.32 -7.59 8.10
CA VAL A 127 12.04 -8.89 7.46
C VAL A 127 11.23 -9.75 8.41
N TYR A 128 10.10 -10.24 7.95
CA TYR A 128 9.28 -11.20 8.67
C TYR A 128 9.51 -12.59 8.09
N ALA A 129 10.08 -13.50 8.87
CA ALA A 129 10.26 -14.90 8.50
C ALA A 129 8.98 -15.66 8.87
N SER A 130 8.24 -16.10 7.86
CA SER A 130 7.07 -16.97 8.01
C SER A 130 7.41 -18.42 7.67
N ASP A 131 6.48 -19.33 7.93
CA ASP A 131 6.61 -20.75 7.54
C ASP A 131 6.62 -20.95 6.02
N PHE A 132 6.18 -19.94 5.26
CA PHE A 132 6.06 -19.96 3.80
C PHE A 132 7.11 -19.11 3.08
N GLY A 133 8.06 -18.52 3.81
CA GLY A 133 9.12 -17.69 3.25
C GLY A 133 9.40 -16.43 4.03
N GLN A 134 10.32 -15.63 3.53
CA GLN A 134 10.70 -14.34 4.11
C GLN A 134 9.96 -13.22 3.38
N LEU A 135 9.29 -12.35 4.14
CA LEU A 135 8.57 -11.20 3.63
C LEU A 135 9.28 -9.92 4.08
N GLN A 136 9.52 -9.02 3.13
CA GLN A 136 10.05 -7.70 3.44
C GLN A 136 8.94 -6.82 4.03
N VAL A 137 9.22 -6.14 5.14
CA VAL A 137 8.26 -5.25 5.80
C VAL A 137 8.53 -3.81 5.39
N VAL A 138 7.64 -3.24 4.59
CA VAL A 138 7.77 -1.88 4.05
C VAL A 138 6.75 -0.95 4.72
N PRO A 139 7.21 0.08 5.46
CA PRO A 139 6.31 1.08 6.00
C PRO A 139 5.87 2.06 4.91
N ASN A 140 4.56 2.25 4.76
CA ASN A 140 3.99 3.23 3.86
C ASN A 140 3.19 4.28 4.66
N ARG A 141 3.60 5.54 4.57
CA ARG A 141 2.97 6.65 5.31
C ARG A 141 1.57 7.01 4.82
N PHE A 142 1.23 6.61 3.60
CA PHE A 142 -0.08 6.86 3.00
C PHE A 142 -1.05 5.71 3.18
N SER A 143 -0.56 4.55 3.63
CA SER A 143 -1.41 3.41 3.95
C SER A 143 -2.28 3.72 5.17
N ARG A 144 -3.55 3.34 5.09
CA ARG A 144 -4.51 3.52 6.19
C ARG A 144 -4.08 2.68 7.39
N ASP A 145 -4.22 3.21 8.61
CA ASP A 145 -3.83 2.52 9.84
C ASP A 145 -4.64 1.25 10.13
N ARG A 146 -5.78 1.09 9.45
CA ARG A 146 -6.63 -0.10 9.59
C ARG A 146 -6.30 -1.22 8.60
N ASP A 147 -5.43 -0.98 7.62
CA ASP A 147 -5.07 -1.92 6.57
C ASP A 147 -3.64 -2.45 6.78
N ALA A 148 -3.46 -3.73 6.51
CA ALA A 148 -2.16 -4.38 6.40
C ALA A 148 -2.17 -5.24 5.13
N TRP A 149 -1.22 -5.04 4.26
CA TRP A 149 -1.15 -5.66 2.95
C TRP A 149 -0.09 -6.74 2.92
N VAL A 150 -0.45 -7.91 2.44
CA VAL A 150 0.47 -8.99 2.11
C VAL A 150 0.43 -9.14 0.60
N LEU A 151 1.51 -8.78 -0.06
CA LEU A 151 1.55 -8.63 -1.51
C LEU A 151 2.56 -9.59 -2.13
N ASP A 152 2.17 -10.18 -3.23
CA ASP A 152 3.04 -10.82 -4.19
C ASP A 152 3.35 -9.81 -5.29
N MET A 153 4.55 -9.24 -5.27
CA MET A 153 4.90 -8.11 -6.13
C MET A 153 5.01 -8.48 -7.63
N ASP A 154 5.05 -9.76 -7.94
CA ASP A 154 5.09 -10.22 -9.34
C ASP A 154 3.75 -9.99 -10.07
N TYR A 155 2.65 -9.86 -9.31
CA TYR A 155 1.31 -9.65 -9.85
C TYR A 155 0.80 -8.21 -9.77
N TRP A 156 1.57 -7.30 -9.16
CA TRP A 156 1.14 -5.91 -9.00
C TRP A 156 1.98 -4.97 -9.84
N GLY A 157 1.32 -4.09 -10.59
CA GLY A 157 1.96 -3.07 -11.39
C GLY A 157 1.07 -1.86 -11.58
N VAL A 158 1.69 -0.69 -11.75
CA VAL A 158 1.00 0.55 -12.09
C VAL A 158 1.31 0.88 -13.54
N ALA A 159 0.29 0.91 -14.39
CA ALA A 159 0.41 1.28 -15.78
C ALA A 159 -0.09 2.72 -16.00
N PHE A 160 0.70 3.54 -16.67
CA PHE A 160 0.32 4.90 -17.03
C PHE A 160 -0.16 4.94 -18.49
N LEU A 161 -1.35 5.46 -18.71
CA LEU A 161 -1.83 5.76 -20.07
C LEU A 161 -1.03 6.90 -20.69
N ARG A 162 -0.66 7.88 -19.87
CA ARG A 162 0.21 9.01 -20.23
C ARG A 162 1.11 9.27 -19.04
N ASP A 163 2.42 9.28 -19.28
CA ASP A 163 3.39 9.65 -18.26
C ASP A 163 3.28 11.12 -17.87
N PHE A 164 3.82 11.43 -16.69
CA PHE A 164 3.97 12.81 -16.27
C PHE A 164 4.97 13.52 -17.18
N THR A 165 4.47 14.35 -18.05
CA THR A 165 5.28 15.15 -18.97
C THR A 165 5.09 16.63 -18.67
N MET A 166 6.12 17.42 -18.90
CA MET A 166 6.09 18.86 -18.75
C MET A 166 6.02 19.50 -20.13
N HIS A 167 4.99 20.29 -20.36
CA HIS A 167 4.85 21.07 -21.59
C HIS A 167 5.02 22.56 -21.31
N GLU A 168 5.80 23.23 -22.15
CA GLU A 168 5.88 24.69 -22.14
C GLU A 168 4.63 25.25 -22.83
N LEU A 169 3.91 26.08 -22.11
CA LEU A 169 2.76 26.80 -22.67
C LEU A 169 3.27 27.99 -23.50
N SER A 170 2.51 28.39 -24.54
CA SER A 170 2.84 29.56 -25.33
C SER A 170 2.99 30.81 -24.45
N LYS A 171 4.07 31.56 -24.67
CA LYS A 171 4.34 32.78 -23.93
C LYS A 171 3.29 33.83 -24.25
N THR A 172 2.65 34.38 -23.23
CA THR A 172 1.80 35.55 -23.38
C THR A 172 2.49 36.70 -22.63
N GLY A 173 3.23 37.54 -23.39
CA GLY A 173 4.04 38.61 -22.82
C GLY A 173 5.40 38.09 -22.30
N ASP A 174 5.94 38.76 -21.27
CA ASP A 174 7.26 38.48 -20.70
C ASP A 174 7.25 37.35 -19.63
N SER A 175 6.12 36.71 -19.41
CA SER A 175 5.98 35.62 -18.42
C SER A 175 6.08 34.24 -19.08
N GLU A 176 6.84 33.33 -18.46
CA GLU A 176 6.95 31.92 -18.86
C GLU A 176 6.00 31.09 -17.99
N LYS A 177 5.06 30.39 -18.65
CA LYS A 177 4.13 29.45 -17.99
C LYS A 177 4.51 28.02 -18.36
N ARG A 178 4.46 27.11 -17.37
CA ARG A 178 4.67 25.66 -17.56
C ARG A 178 3.53 24.88 -16.94
N GLN A 179 3.06 23.87 -17.63
CA GLN A 179 2.00 22.97 -17.18
C GLN A 179 2.51 21.53 -17.13
#